data_da5a8d96855742311fd03746b63243f5
#
_entry.id   da5a8d96855742311fd03746b63243f5
#
_cell.length_a   1.000
_cell.length_b   1.000
_cell.length_c   1.000
_cell.angle_alpha   90.00
_cell.angle_beta   90.00
_cell.angle_gamma   90.00
#
_symmetry.space_group_name_H-M   'P 1'
#
loop_
_entity.id
_entity.type
_entity.pdbx_description
1 polymer ?
#
loop_
_entity_poly.entity_id
_entity_poly.type
_entity_poly.pdbx_seq_one_letter_code
_entity_poly.pdbx_strand_id
1 'polypeptide(L)'
;TMAQVLSIVIPVYNERDLLPQVLESIEQVQLPGGLERQIVIVDDGSTDGTRDILRGLIRERPDYIIHFHEQNQGKGGGVRTGMKLATGDIVLIQDADLEYSPRDYPQLLKPILENKADAVFGSRFIGDSRRVLYFWHSVANKMLTTLSNMLSNLNLTDMECCYKVFTRELADRIEITEPRFGLEPEMTAKVAKLNARLYEVPVTYDGRTYAEDKKITWKDGVSALRCILKYNLLTKQEPAVAPQVHQITGTGPIPITAHANTDQPTDSHNDLKKAA
;
A
#
# COMPACT_ATOMS: atom_id res chain seq x y z
N THR A 1 4.54 25.94 -11.17
CA THR A 1 4.19 24.50 -11.24
C THR A 1 3.15 24.23 -10.19
N MET A 2 1.99 23.67 -10.58
CA MET A 2 1.02 23.18 -9.60
C MET A 2 1.68 22.07 -8.78
N ALA A 3 1.37 21.99 -7.48
CA ALA A 3 1.83 20.91 -6.63
C ALA A 3 1.25 19.58 -7.14
N GLN A 4 2.06 18.50 -7.10
CA GLN A 4 1.56 17.17 -7.40
C GLN A 4 0.67 16.66 -6.26
N VAL A 5 -0.35 15.88 -6.58
CA VAL A 5 -1.34 15.39 -5.62
C VAL A 5 -1.22 13.88 -5.45
N LEU A 6 -1.13 13.42 -4.20
CA LEU A 6 -1.26 12.03 -3.80
C LEU A 6 -2.71 11.72 -3.41
N SER A 7 -3.41 10.90 -4.19
CA SER A 7 -4.70 10.35 -3.77
C SER A 7 -4.49 9.10 -2.92
N ILE A 8 -4.99 9.14 -1.69
CA ILE A 8 -4.97 8.01 -0.75
C ILE A 8 -6.37 7.39 -0.74
N VAL A 9 -6.49 6.21 -1.33
CA VAL A 9 -7.75 5.46 -1.44
C VAL A 9 -7.90 4.53 -0.25
N ILE A 10 -8.95 4.73 0.54
CA ILE A 10 -9.20 4.01 1.80
C ILE A 10 -10.54 3.27 1.69
N PRO A 11 -10.54 1.97 1.33
CA PRO A 11 -11.74 1.14 1.43
C PRO A 11 -12.01 0.83 2.90
N VAL A 12 -13.26 1.03 3.35
CA VAL A 12 -13.66 0.89 4.76
C VAL A 12 -14.86 -0.04 4.86
N TYR A 13 -14.79 -1.03 5.76
CA TYR A 13 -15.92 -1.87 6.13
C TYR A 13 -15.84 -2.30 7.58
N ASN A 14 -16.75 -1.76 8.43
CA ASN A 14 -16.82 -2.03 9.86
C ASN A 14 -15.47 -1.79 10.56
N GLU A 15 -14.98 -0.55 10.51
CA GLU A 15 -13.74 -0.11 11.16
C GLU A 15 -13.99 1.16 12.02
N ARG A 16 -15.13 1.17 12.76
CA ARG A 16 -15.56 2.31 13.58
C ARG A 16 -14.47 2.85 14.50
N ASP A 17 -13.78 1.96 15.21
CA ASP A 17 -12.84 2.35 16.26
C ASP A 17 -11.44 2.66 15.72
N LEU A 18 -11.09 2.11 14.54
CA LEU A 18 -9.76 2.25 13.95
C LEU A 18 -9.69 3.37 12.90
N LEU A 19 -10.77 3.62 12.16
CA LEU A 19 -10.78 4.63 11.10
C LEU A 19 -10.30 6.01 11.55
N PRO A 20 -10.73 6.58 12.70
CA PRO A 20 -10.23 7.88 13.16
C PRO A 20 -8.71 7.88 13.38
N GLN A 21 -8.16 6.80 13.92
CA GLN A 21 -6.73 6.65 14.20
C GLN A 21 -5.91 6.52 12.90
N VAL A 22 -6.45 5.80 11.90
CA VAL A 22 -5.84 5.71 10.57
C VAL A 22 -5.77 7.08 9.92
N LEU A 23 -6.88 7.84 9.94
CA LEU A 23 -6.93 9.18 9.37
C LEU A 23 -5.95 10.14 10.05
N GLU A 24 -5.90 10.12 11.38
CA GLU A 24 -4.92 10.90 12.14
C GLU A 24 -3.48 10.52 11.76
N SER A 25 -3.17 9.23 11.67
CA SER A 25 -1.85 8.75 11.25
C SER A 25 -1.48 9.22 9.84
N ILE A 26 -2.44 9.21 8.91
CA ILE A 26 -2.23 9.70 7.53
C ILE A 26 -1.93 11.20 7.54
N GLU A 27 -2.65 11.98 8.35
CA GLU A 27 -2.45 13.43 8.40
C GLU A 27 -1.11 13.84 9.00
N GLN A 28 -0.62 13.06 9.97
CA GLN A 28 0.67 13.32 10.64
C GLN A 28 1.88 13.05 9.73
N VAL A 29 1.71 12.29 8.64
CA VAL A 29 2.84 11.99 7.74
C VAL A 29 3.22 13.23 6.93
N GLN A 30 4.49 13.58 6.98
CA GLN A 30 5.05 14.57 6.07
C GLN A 30 5.31 13.93 4.70
N LEU A 31 4.56 14.34 3.69
CA LEU A 31 4.72 13.83 2.33
C LEU A 31 6.00 14.40 1.68
N PRO A 32 6.77 13.57 0.96
CA PRO A 32 7.97 14.03 0.26
C PRO A 32 7.61 14.88 -0.97
N GLY A 33 8.57 15.66 -1.46
CA GLY A 33 8.45 16.39 -2.73
C GLY A 33 7.42 17.52 -2.76
N GLY A 34 6.87 17.93 -1.61
CA GLY A 34 5.80 18.94 -1.56
C GLY A 34 4.47 18.45 -2.12
N LEU A 35 4.25 17.12 -2.11
CA LEU A 35 2.97 16.53 -2.49
C LEU A 35 1.82 17.05 -1.61
N GLU A 36 0.73 17.41 -2.23
CA GLU A 36 -0.55 17.60 -1.55
C GLU A 36 -1.28 16.25 -1.43
N ARG A 37 -2.09 16.09 -0.38
CA ARG A 37 -2.88 14.88 -0.21
C ARG A 37 -4.32 15.08 -0.57
N GLN A 38 -4.91 14.07 -1.23
CA GLN A 38 -6.33 13.91 -1.45
C GLN A 38 -6.77 12.63 -0.75
N ILE A 39 -7.68 12.74 0.20
CA ILE A 39 -8.24 11.58 0.92
C ILE A 39 -9.52 11.14 0.22
N VAL A 40 -9.56 9.86 -0.18
CA VAL A 40 -10.71 9.23 -0.84
C VAL A 40 -11.14 8.03 -0.02
N ILE A 41 -12.27 8.14 0.68
CA ILE A 41 -12.82 7.10 1.55
C ILE A 41 -14.02 6.46 0.88
N VAL A 42 -14.05 5.13 0.81
CA VAL A 42 -15.19 4.37 0.29
C VAL A 42 -15.72 3.45 1.38
N ASP A 43 -16.86 3.79 1.93
CA ASP A 43 -17.58 2.91 2.87
C ASP A 43 -18.30 1.81 2.11
N ASP A 44 -17.92 0.58 2.37
CA ASP A 44 -18.45 -0.59 1.68
C ASP A 44 -19.65 -1.24 2.41
N GLY A 45 -20.61 -0.41 2.79
CA GLY A 45 -21.85 -0.87 3.43
C GLY A 45 -21.69 -1.20 4.91
N SER A 46 -20.90 -0.42 5.68
CA SER A 46 -20.69 -0.63 7.12
C SER A 46 -21.99 -0.57 7.93
N THR A 47 -22.03 -1.37 9.01
CA THR A 47 -23.20 -1.53 9.90
C THR A 47 -22.88 -1.32 11.38
N ASP A 48 -21.63 -1.03 11.73
CA ASP A 48 -21.13 -0.92 13.11
C ASP A 48 -21.09 0.51 13.67
N GLY A 49 -21.57 1.50 12.89
CA GLY A 49 -21.51 2.94 13.22
C GLY A 49 -20.37 3.69 12.50
N THR A 50 -19.53 3.02 11.71
CA THR A 50 -18.54 3.67 10.84
C THR A 50 -19.15 4.78 9.97
N ARG A 51 -20.35 4.52 9.41
CA ARG A 51 -21.10 5.50 8.58
C ARG A 51 -21.42 6.78 9.30
N ASP A 52 -21.70 6.73 10.60
CA ASP A 52 -22.05 7.92 11.37
C ASP A 52 -20.81 8.80 11.58
N ILE A 53 -19.65 8.19 11.80
CA ILE A 53 -18.35 8.89 11.83
C ILE A 53 -18.10 9.57 10.48
N LEU A 54 -18.26 8.85 9.37
CA LEU A 54 -18.03 9.40 8.03
C LEU A 54 -18.99 10.54 7.67
N ARG A 55 -20.25 10.46 8.10
CA ARG A 55 -21.23 11.58 7.95
C ARG A 55 -20.83 12.81 8.76
N GLY A 56 -20.21 12.63 9.92
CA GLY A 56 -19.59 13.70 10.69
C GLY A 56 -18.45 14.35 9.92
N LEU A 57 -17.52 13.52 9.41
CA LEU A 57 -16.36 13.97 8.65
C LEU A 57 -16.70 14.77 7.39
N ILE A 58 -17.79 14.49 6.68
CA ILE A 58 -18.23 15.30 5.53
C ILE A 58 -18.42 16.78 5.90
N ARG A 59 -18.82 17.06 7.12
CA ARG A 59 -19.03 18.45 7.59
C ARG A 59 -17.75 19.10 8.10
N GLU A 60 -16.89 18.31 8.74
CA GLU A 60 -15.64 18.77 9.36
C GLU A 60 -14.50 18.88 8.34
N ARG A 61 -14.50 17.99 7.36
CA ARG A 61 -13.46 17.84 6.34
C ARG A 61 -14.08 17.82 4.93
N PRO A 62 -14.54 18.99 4.43
CA PRO A 62 -15.14 19.10 3.10
C PRO A 62 -14.15 18.83 1.96
N ASP A 63 -12.85 18.79 2.28
CA ASP A 63 -11.75 18.40 1.40
C ASP A 63 -11.64 16.88 1.18
N TYR A 64 -12.30 16.06 2.01
CA TYR A 64 -12.33 14.61 1.84
C TYR A 64 -13.39 14.19 0.82
N ILE A 65 -13.06 13.26 -0.04
CA ILE A 65 -14.02 12.59 -0.93
C ILE A 65 -14.51 11.33 -0.20
N ILE A 66 -15.78 11.34 0.19
CA ILE A 66 -16.40 10.21 0.91
C ILE A 66 -17.54 9.65 0.08
N HIS A 67 -17.49 8.35 -0.21
CA HIS A 67 -18.51 7.64 -0.96
C HIS A 67 -19.08 6.47 -0.13
N PHE A 68 -20.39 6.23 -0.26
CA PHE A 68 -21.08 5.14 0.45
C PHE A 68 -21.65 4.15 -0.55
N HIS A 69 -21.24 2.91 -0.48
CA HIS A 69 -21.93 1.83 -1.17
C HIS A 69 -23.25 1.49 -0.44
N GLU A 70 -24.29 1.20 -1.17
CA GLU A 70 -25.57 0.75 -0.58
C GLU A 70 -25.44 -0.62 0.06
N GLN A 71 -24.64 -1.51 -0.56
CA GLN A 71 -24.37 -2.87 -0.12
C GLN A 71 -22.88 -3.18 -0.18
N ASN A 72 -22.44 -4.10 0.66
CA ASN A 72 -21.05 -4.59 0.66
C ASN A 72 -20.69 -5.23 -0.70
N GLN A 73 -19.70 -4.66 -1.37
CA GLN A 73 -19.14 -5.13 -2.64
C GLN A 73 -17.78 -5.82 -2.44
N GLY A 74 -17.23 -5.80 -1.22
CA GLY A 74 -15.92 -6.30 -0.85
C GLY A 74 -14.78 -5.30 -1.13
N LYS A 75 -13.60 -5.60 -0.59
CA LYS A 75 -12.42 -4.72 -0.66
C LYS A 75 -12.10 -4.25 -2.09
N GLY A 76 -12.10 -5.17 -3.07
CA GLY A 76 -11.86 -4.82 -4.47
C GLY A 76 -12.92 -3.88 -5.04
N GLY A 77 -14.20 -4.01 -4.62
CA GLY A 77 -15.26 -3.08 -4.97
C GLY A 77 -14.99 -1.68 -4.43
N GLY A 78 -14.59 -1.58 -3.15
CA GLY A 78 -14.20 -0.32 -2.50
C GLY A 78 -13.02 0.35 -3.19
N VAL A 79 -11.95 -0.41 -3.45
CA VAL A 79 -10.75 0.10 -4.15
C VAL A 79 -11.10 0.56 -5.57
N ARG A 80 -11.87 -0.23 -6.33
CA ARG A 80 -12.34 0.14 -7.68
C ARG A 80 -13.07 1.50 -7.68
N THR A 81 -13.99 1.69 -6.74
CA THR A 81 -14.73 2.95 -6.61
C THR A 81 -13.78 4.09 -6.22
N GLY A 82 -12.91 3.86 -5.25
CA GLY A 82 -11.95 4.86 -4.79
C GLY A 82 -10.97 5.30 -5.87
N MET A 83 -10.43 4.37 -6.65
CA MET A 83 -9.55 4.69 -7.78
C MET A 83 -10.23 5.55 -8.86
N LYS A 84 -11.53 5.34 -9.10
CA LYS A 84 -12.32 6.17 -10.03
C LYS A 84 -12.57 7.58 -9.51
N LEU A 85 -12.67 7.75 -8.19
CA LEU A 85 -12.89 9.05 -7.54
C LEU A 85 -11.58 9.82 -7.29
N ALA A 86 -10.47 9.10 -7.25
CA ALA A 86 -9.14 9.68 -7.10
C ALA A 86 -8.75 10.50 -8.32
N THR A 87 -8.26 11.73 -8.13
CA THR A 87 -7.87 12.65 -9.21
C THR A 87 -6.39 13.08 -9.17
N GLY A 88 -5.66 12.66 -8.14
CA GLY A 88 -4.25 13.01 -7.97
C GLY A 88 -3.31 12.32 -8.96
N ASP A 89 -2.11 12.84 -9.08
CA ASP A 89 -1.06 12.35 -9.99
C ASP A 89 -0.51 10.97 -9.59
N ILE A 90 -0.62 10.65 -8.31
CA ILE A 90 -0.21 9.37 -7.73
C ILE A 90 -1.39 8.81 -6.94
N VAL A 91 -1.63 7.50 -7.02
CA VAL A 91 -2.68 6.80 -6.27
C VAL A 91 -2.04 5.78 -5.35
N LEU A 92 -2.37 5.85 -4.06
CA LEU A 92 -1.94 4.91 -3.03
C LEU A 92 -3.17 4.24 -2.40
N ILE A 93 -3.12 2.93 -2.21
CA ILE A 93 -4.16 2.17 -1.50
C ILE A 93 -3.74 1.99 -0.05
N GLN A 94 -4.60 2.43 0.89
CA GLN A 94 -4.41 2.32 2.34
C GLN A 94 -5.56 1.53 2.97
N ASP A 95 -5.25 0.47 3.72
CA ASP A 95 -6.25 -0.23 4.52
C ASP A 95 -6.63 0.59 5.77
N ALA A 96 -7.87 0.42 6.22
CA ALA A 96 -8.44 1.17 7.34
C ALA A 96 -8.22 0.50 8.71
N ASP A 97 -7.28 -0.44 8.84
CA ASP A 97 -7.16 -1.35 9.98
C ASP A 97 -5.87 -1.22 10.82
N LEU A 98 -5.03 -0.21 10.56
CA LEU A 98 -3.74 0.04 11.21
C LEU A 98 -2.69 -1.07 11.07
N GLU A 99 -2.95 -2.13 10.30
CA GLU A 99 -1.94 -3.17 10.05
C GLU A 99 -0.74 -2.63 9.28
N TYR A 100 -0.96 -1.61 8.43
CA TYR A 100 0.07 -0.91 7.66
C TYR A 100 0.24 0.52 8.13
N SER A 101 1.48 0.95 8.30
CA SER A 101 1.81 2.27 8.81
C SER A 101 1.93 3.33 7.71
N PRO A 102 1.19 4.46 7.77
CA PRO A 102 1.38 5.59 6.85
C PRO A 102 2.79 6.19 6.89
N ARG A 103 3.59 5.93 7.93
CA ARG A 103 5.01 6.35 8.02
C ARG A 103 5.85 5.76 6.89
N ASP A 104 5.37 4.72 6.22
CA ASP A 104 6.04 4.09 5.07
C ASP A 104 5.80 4.83 3.75
N TYR A 105 4.91 5.84 3.70
CA TYR A 105 4.62 6.59 2.48
C TYR A 105 5.85 7.19 1.81
N PRO A 106 6.81 7.80 2.52
CA PRO A 106 8.00 8.36 1.86
C PRO A 106 8.79 7.32 1.07
N GLN A 107 8.97 6.11 1.58
CA GLN A 107 9.70 5.06 0.85
C GLN A 107 8.88 4.42 -0.27
N LEU A 108 7.55 4.32 -0.13
CA LEU A 108 6.64 3.87 -1.18
C LEU A 108 6.60 4.86 -2.36
N LEU A 109 6.64 6.16 -2.07
CA LEU A 109 6.57 7.23 -3.08
C LEU A 109 7.89 7.48 -3.79
N LYS A 110 9.01 7.23 -3.13
CA LYS A 110 10.35 7.57 -3.62
C LYS A 110 10.64 7.06 -5.03
N PRO A 111 10.42 5.79 -5.41
CA PRO A 111 10.72 5.32 -6.76
C PRO A 111 9.90 6.02 -7.86
N ILE A 112 8.65 6.41 -7.55
CA ILE A 112 7.79 7.16 -8.49
C ILE A 112 8.29 8.59 -8.62
N LEU A 113 8.56 9.28 -7.51
CA LEU A 113 9.06 10.65 -7.52
C LEU A 113 10.44 10.79 -8.19
N GLU A 114 11.26 9.75 -8.14
CA GLU A 114 12.52 9.66 -8.87
C GLU A 114 12.35 9.21 -10.34
N ASN A 115 11.12 9.08 -10.83
CA ASN A 115 10.77 8.59 -12.18
C ASN A 115 11.42 7.24 -12.54
N LYS A 116 11.59 6.38 -11.54
CA LYS A 116 12.13 5.01 -11.71
C LYS A 116 11.03 3.96 -11.85
N ALA A 117 9.85 4.23 -11.29
CA ALA A 117 8.75 3.29 -11.23
C ALA A 117 7.43 3.90 -11.71
N ASP A 118 6.59 3.06 -12.30
CA ASP A 118 5.19 3.34 -12.62
C ASP A 118 4.27 2.74 -11.53
N ALA A 119 4.76 1.68 -10.87
CA ALA A 119 4.11 1.05 -9.70
C ALA A 119 5.13 0.74 -8.62
N VAL A 120 4.70 0.83 -7.35
CA VAL A 120 5.48 0.40 -6.18
C VAL A 120 4.60 -0.45 -5.29
N PHE A 121 5.06 -1.67 -4.98
CA PHE A 121 4.42 -2.58 -4.05
C PHE A 121 5.19 -2.62 -2.74
N GLY A 122 4.47 -2.67 -1.63
CA GLY A 122 5.08 -2.95 -0.34
C GLY A 122 5.40 -4.44 -0.19
N SER A 123 6.38 -4.78 0.65
CA SER A 123 6.61 -6.15 1.08
C SER A 123 6.81 -6.21 2.59
N ARG A 124 6.14 -7.19 3.20
CA ARG A 124 6.25 -7.53 4.62
C ARG A 124 7.44 -8.45 4.91
N PHE A 125 8.14 -8.92 3.88
CA PHE A 125 9.17 -9.95 3.98
C PHE A 125 10.58 -9.45 3.67
N ILE A 126 10.74 -8.22 3.23
CA ILE A 126 12.02 -7.54 3.06
C ILE A 126 12.18 -6.43 4.11
N GLY A 127 13.41 -6.02 4.41
CA GLY A 127 13.75 -5.00 5.43
C GLY A 127 14.34 -5.59 6.71
N ASP A 128 14.70 -4.71 7.64
CA ASP A 128 15.51 -5.06 8.81
C ASP A 128 14.71 -5.69 9.96
N SER A 129 13.42 -5.37 10.10
CA SER A 129 12.58 -5.88 11.17
C SER A 129 11.16 -6.17 10.69
N ARG A 130 10.55 -7.20 11.26
CA ARG A 130 9.15 -7.55 11.00
C ARG A 130 8.50 -8.22 12.21
N ARG A 131 7.19 -8.08 12.38
CA ARG A 131 6.43 -8.88 13.34
C ARG A 131 6.41 -10.34 12.88
N VAL A 132 6.84 -11.27 13.72
CA VAL A 132 6.76 -12.71 13.45
C VAL A 132 5.36 -13.21 13.76
N LEU A 133 4.65 -13.68 12.76
CA LEU A 133 3.29 -14.21 12.86
C LEU A 133 3.26 -15.71 12.56
N TYR A 134 2.14 -16.19 11.99
CA TYR A 134 1.87 -17.60 11.79
C TYR A 134 2.69 -18.21 10.65
N PHE A 135 3.38 -19.32 10.93
CA PHE A 135 4.19 -20.05 9.97
C PHE A 135 3.42 -20.44 8.70
N TRP A 136 2.25 -21.06 8.86
CA TRP A 136 1.45 -21.54 7.72
C TRP A 136 0.93 -20.42 6.82
N HIS A 137 0.67 -19.24 7.39
CA HIS A 137 0.32 -18.06 6.59
C HIS A 137 1.50 -17.59 5.74
N SER A 138 2.71 -17.62 6.28
CA SER A 138 3.93 -17.29 5.52
C SER A 138 4.18 -18.30 4.39
N VAL A 139 3.96 -19.59 4.66
CA VAL A 139 4.08 -20.66 3.63
C VAL A 139 3.05 -20.44 2.52
N ALA A 140 1.78 -20.23 2.87
CA ALA A 140 0.72 -19.99 1.90
C ALA A 140 0.99 -18.75 1.05
N ASN A 141 1.37 -17.63 1.68
CA ASN A 141 1.73 -16.41 0.96
C ASN A 141 2.91 -16.63 0.01
N LYS A 142 3.96 -17.32 0.45
CA LYS A 142 5.12 -17.65 -0.38
C LYS A 142 4.75 -18.52 -1.58
N MET A 143 3.86 -19.49 -1.40
CA MET A 143 3.37 -20.34 -2.50
C MET A 143 2.59 -19.53 -3.53
N LEU A 144 1.63 -18.68 -3.09
CA LEU A 144 0.84 -17.82 -3.97
C LEU A 144 1.73 -16.81 -4.71
N THR A 145 2.66 -16.16 -4.00
CA THR A 145 3.61 -15.23 -4.60
C THR A 145 4.51 -15.92 -5.62
N THR A 146 5.02 -17.12 -5.31
CA THR A 146 5.86 -17.89 -6.25
C THR A 146 5.08 -18.24 -7.52
N LEU A 147 3.85 -18.74 -7.39
CA LEU A 147 3.02 -19.07 -8.55
C LEU A 147 2.70 -17.80 -9.39
N SER A 148 2.36 -16.71 -8.72
CA SER A 148 2.14 -15.42 -9.39
C SER A 148 3.38 -14.98 -10.16
N ASN A 149 4.55 -15.02 -9.55
CA ASN A 149 5.84 -14.69 -10.19
C ASN A 149 6.13 -15.55 -11.42
N MET A 150 5.91 -16.86 -11.32
CA MET A 150 6.13 -17.79 -12.46
C MET A 150 5.26 -17.45 -13.65
N LEU A 151 4.01 -17.04 -13.42
CA LEU A 151 3.05 -16.79 -14.50
C LEU A 151 3.11 -15.34 -15.04
N SER A 152 3.53 -14.38 -14.22
CA SER A 152 3.67 -12.96 -14.59
C SER A 152 5.10 -12.58 -15.01
N ASN A 153 6.07 -13.48 -14.84
CA ASN A 153 7.51 -13.22 -15.03
C ASN A 153 8.02 -12.05 -14.15
N LEU A 154 7.51 -11.96 -12.92
CA LEU A 154 7.96 -11.01 -11.90
C LEU A 154 8.83 -11.73 -10.86
N ASN A 155 9.47 -10.97 -9.98
CA ASN A 155 10.25 -11.49 -8.85
C ASN A 155 9.90 -10.77 -7.55
N LEU A 156 8.60 -10.74 -7.21
CA LEU A 156 8.11 -10.17 -5.96
C LEU A 156 8.41 -11.10 -4.78
N THR A 157 8.55 -10.52 -3.60
CA THR A 157 8.65 -11.25 -2.33
C THR A 157 7.30 -11.37 -1.63
N ASP A 158 6.35 -10.43 -1.92
CA ASP A 158 5.04 -10.35 -1.28
C ASP A 158 3.94 -9.80 -2.20
N MET A 159 3.35 -10.67 -3.02
CA MET A 159 2.25 -10.30 -3.92
C MET A 159 0.98 -9.84 -3.16
N GLU A 160 0.72 -10.42 -1.99
CA GLU A 160 -0.48 -10.19 -1.17
C GLU A 160 -0.40 -8.92 -0.28
N CYS A 161 0.69 -8.14 -0.34
CA CYS A 161 0.79 -6.89 0.40
C CYS A 161 -0.25 -5.88 -0.12
N CYS A 162 -0.98 -5.25 0.79
CA CYS A 162 -2.03 -4.28 0.44
C CYS A 162 -1.46 -2.95 -0.06
N TYR A 163 -0.30 -2.52 0.44
CA TYR A 163 0.32 -1.29 -0.02
C TYR A 163 0.73 -1.39 -1.49
N LYS A 164 -0.01 -0.69 -2.32
CA LYS A 164 0.26 -0.52 -3.74
C LYS A 164 0.12 0.94 -4.13
N VAL A 165 1.11 1.44 -4.83
CA VAL A 165 1.18 2.82 -5.31
C VAL A 165 1.33 2.80 -6.82
N PHE A 166 0.62 3.68 -7.50
CA PHE A 166 0.60 3.77 -8.96
C PHE A 166 0.73 5.22 -9.41
N THR A 167 1.40 5.46 -10.52
CA THR A 167 1.21 6.70 -11.26
C THR A 167 -0.23 6.81 -11.75
N ARG A 168 -0.75 8.02 -11.96
CA ARG A 168 -2.09 8.25 -12.52
C ARG A 168 -2.28 7.51 -13.84
N GLU A 169 -1.30 7.61 -14.73
CA GLU A 169 -1.35 6.95 -16.03
C GLU A 169 -1.55 5.43 -15.92
N LEU A 170 -0.83 4.78 -15.02
CA LEU A 170 -0.99 3.34 -14.80
C LEU A 170 -2.31 3.03 -14.10
N ALA A 171 -2.70 3.81 -13.09
CA ALA A 171 -3.95 3.62 -12.36
C ALA A 171 -5.18 3.69 -13.27
N ASP A 172 -5.20 4.58 -14.25
CA ASP A 172 -6.30 4.74 -15.21
C ASP A 172 -6.44 3.55 -16.16
N ARG A 173 -5.38 2.75 -16.31
CA ARG A 173 -5.35 1.55 -17.16
C ARG A 173 -5.64 0.26 -16.39
N ILE A 174 -5.60 0.30 -15.06
CA ILE A 174 -5.91 -0.87 -14.22
C ILE A 174 -7.41 -0.88 -13.91
N GLU A 175 -8.18 -1.64 -14.70
CA GLU A 175 -9.59 -1.89 -14.40
C GLU A 175 -9.73 -3.04 -13.40
N ILE A 176 -10.16 -2.75 -12.17
CA ILE A 176 -10.37 -3.76 -11.13
C ILE A 176 -11.73 -4.42 -11.34
N THR A 177 -11.75 -5.75 -11.43
CA THR A 177 -12.96 -6.57 -11.63
C THR A 177 -13.27 -7.49 -10.45
N GLU A 178 -12.25 -7.95 -9.72
CA GLU A 178 -12.46 -8.80 -8.54
C GLU A 178 -13.04 -8.01 -7.37
N PRO A 179 -14.14 -8.47 -6.78
CA PRO A 179 -14.83 -7.71 -5.74
C PRO A 179 -14.18 -7.82 -4.37
N ARG A 180 -13.44 -8.91 -4.08
CA ARG A 180 -12.89 -9.22 -2.75
C ARG A 180 -11.36 -9.34 -2.78
N PHE A 181 -10.81 -10.29 -2.02
CA PHE A 181 -9.37 -10.56 -1.85
C PHE A 181 -8.69 -11.21 -3.07
N GLY A 182 -9.32 -11.23 -4.23
CA GLY A 182 -8.67 -11.50 -5.51
C GLY A 182 -8.04 -10.25 -6.14
N LEU A 183 -8.15 -9.12 -5.47
CA LEU A 183 -7.67 -7.81 -5.89
C LEU A 183 -6.15 -7.78 -6.08
N GLU A 184 -5.39 -8.27 -5.12
CA GLU A 184 -3.93 -8.26 -5.12
C GLU A 184 -3.35 -9.09 -6.29
N PRO A 185 -3.77 -10.35 -6.52
CA PRO A 185 -3.39 -11.12 -7.70
C PRO A 185 -3.81 -10.47 -9.02
N GLU A 186 -5.02 -9.89 -9.09
CA GLU A 186 -5.51 -9.21 -10.28
C GLU A 186 -4.64 -8.02 -10.64
N MET A 187 -4.38 -7.12 -9.68
CA MET A 187 -3.53 -5.95 -9.90
C MET A 187 -2.12 -6.34 -10.32
N THR A 188 -1.54 -7.35 -9.66
CA THR A 188 -0.20 -7.83 -9.97
C THR A 188 -0.10 -8.34 -11.42
N ALA A 189 -1.06 -9.16 -11.85
CA ALA A 189 -1.09 -9.68 -13.22
C ALA A 189 -1.30 -8.55 -14.25
N LYS A 190 -2.12 -7.55 -13.95
CA LYS A 190 -2.37 -6.42 -14.84
C LYS A 190 -1.15 -5.50 -14.96
N VAL A 191 -0.49 -5.19 -13.85
CA VAL A 191 0.76 -4.41 -13.84
C VAL A 191 1.83 -5.10 -14.69
N ALA A 192 1.98 -6.44 -14.54
CA ALA A 192 2.91 -7.22 -15.35
C ALA A 192 2.58 -7.17 -16.85
N LYS A 193 1.29 -7.34 -17.20
CA LYS A 193 0.82 -7.32 -18.61
C LYS A 193 0.97 -5.94 -19.26
N LEU A 194 0.88 -4.89 -18.48
CA LEU A 194 1.13 -3.52 -18.93
C LEU A 194 2.62 -3.20 -19.09
N ASN A 195 3.52 -4.14 -18.75
CA ASN A 195 4.99 -3.95 -18.72
C ASN A 195 5.39 -2.70 -17.92
N ALA A 196 4.69 -2.42 -16.83
CA ALA A 196 4.98 -1.29 -15.96
C ALA A 196 6.32 -1.49 -15.23
N ARG A 197 7.05 -0.40 -15.01
CA ARG A 197 8.25 -0.42 -14.17
C ARG A 197 7.84 -0.59 -12.71
N LEU A 198 7.96 -1.82 -12.20
CA LEU A 198 7.53 -2.19 -10.87
C LEU A 198 8.71 -2.22 -9.91
N TYR A 199 8.55 -1.58 -8.76
CA TYR A 199 9.47 -1.64 -7.62
C TYR A 199 8.80 -2.29 -6.42
N GLU A 200 9.58 -2.94 -5.59
CA GLU A 200 9.14 -3.48 -4.30
C GLU A 200 9.96 -2.85 -3.19
N VAL A 201 9.30 -2.38 -2.12
CA VAL A 201 9.94 -1.73 -0.98
C VAL A 201 9.48 -2.34 0.35
N PRO A 202 10.33 -2.34 1.39
CA PRO A 202 9.93 -2.83 2.70
C PRO A 202 8.79 -1.98 3.27
N VAL A 203 7.89 -2.62 4.05
CA VAL A 203 6.83 -1.91 4.78
C VAL A 203 6.68 -2.47 6.19
N THR A 204 6.33 -1.60 7.10
CA THR A 204 5.98 -1.96 8.48
C THR A 204 4.62 -2.65 8.49
N TYR A 205 4.56 -3.81 9.14
CA TYR A 205 3.33 -4.60 9.22
C TYR A 205 3.08 -5.11 10.63
N ASP A 206 2.01 -4.64 11.24
CA ASP A 206 1.52 -5.05 12.56
C ASP A 206 0.23 -5.86 12.41
N GLY A 207 0.34 -7.02 11.75
CA GLY A 207 -0.81 -7.86 11.43
C GLY A 207 -1.58 -8.31 12.68
N ARG A 208 -2.91 -8.27 12.60
CA ARG A 208 -3.82 -8.73 13.66
C ARG A 208 -3.75 -10.24 13.85
N THR A 209 -3.88 -10.68 15.09
CA THR A 209 -4.05 -12.09 15.45
C THR A 209 -5.51 -12.50 15.31
N TYR A 210 -5.79 -13.81 15.40
CA TYR A 210 -7.19 -14.30 15.40
C TYR A 210 -8.00 -13.77 16.59
N ALA A 211 -7.36 -13.45 17.72
CA ALA A 211 -8.00 -12.81 18.87
C ALA A 211 -8.33 -11.34 18.63
N GLU A 212 -7.72 -10.71 17.63
CA GLU A 212 -7.87 -9.32 17.21
C GLU A 212 -8.73 -9.17 15.93
N ASP A 213 -9.64 -10.13 15.69
CA ASP A 213 -10.64 -10.13 14.60
C ASP A 213 -10.04 -10.14 13.16
N LYS A 214 -9.13 -11.07 12.91
CA LYS A 214 -8.57 -11.30 11.58
C LYS A 214 -9.63 -11.78 10.59
N LYS A 215 -9.89 -11.00 9.54
CA LYS A 215 -10.99 -11.23 8.57
C LYS A 215 -10.66 -12.24 7.46
N ILE A 216 -9.39 -12.61 7.26
CA ILE A 216 -8.92 -13.48 6.16
C ILE A 216 -9.09 -14.97 6.52
N THR A 217 -9.62 -15.76 5.60
CA THR A 217 -9.89 -17.20 5.74
C THR A 217 -9.18 -18.03 4.66
N TRP A 218 -9.14 -19.37 4.81
CA TRP A 218 -8.58 -20.27 3.79
C TRP A 218 -9.27 -20.16 2.42
N LYS A 219 -10.57 -19.77 2.39
CA LYS A 219 -11.33 -19.53 1.16
C LYS A 219 -10.75 -18.40 0.32
N ASP A 220 -10.15 -17.41 0.98
CA ASP A 220 -9.51 -16.28 0.30
C ASP A 220 -8.22 -16.73 -0.39
N GLY A 221 -7.48 -17.68 0.19
CA GLY A 221 -6.34 -18.32 -0.46
C GLY A 221 -6.71 -19.10 -1.73
N VAL A 222 -7.83 -19.85 -1.71
CA VAL A 222 -8.35 -20.52 -2.91
C VAL A 222 -8.81 -19.51 -3.96
N SER A 223 -9.44 -18.41 -3.55
CA SER A 223 -9.81 -17.32 -4.43
C SER A 223 -8.59 -16.67 -5.08
N ALA A 224 -7.53 -16.41 -4.30
CA ALA A 224 -6.28 -15.86 -4.81
C ALA A 224 -5.65 -16.78 -5.87
N LEU A 225 -5.59 -18.09 -5.63
CA LEU A 225 -5.11 -19.08 -6.60
C LEU A 225 -5.90 -19.02 -7.91
N ARG A 226 -7.25 -19.00 -7.83
CA ARG A 226 -8.12 -18.84 -9.00
C ARG A 226 -7.81 -17.55 -9.76
N CYS A 227 -7.64 -16.44 -9.05
CA CYS A 227 -7.35 -15.14 -9.66
C CYS A 227 -5.97 -15.11 -10.31
N ILE A 228 -4.94 -15.69 -9.69
CA ILE A 228 -3.61 -15.82 -10.30
C ILE A 228 -3.72 -16.54 -11.66
N LEU A 229 -4.40 -17.68 -11.72
CA LEU A 229 -4.57 -18.42 -12.97
C LEU A 229 -5.41 -17.65 -13.98
N LYS A 230 -6.55 -17.08 -13.56
CA LYS A 230 -7.47 -16.34 -14.42
C LYS A 230 -6.76 -15.15 -15.09
N TYR A 231 -6.13 -14.29 -14.30
CA TYR A 231 -5.59 -13.03 -14.82
C TYR A 231 -4.26 -13.18 -15.55
N ASN A 232 -3.47 -14.19 -15.26
CA ASN A 232 -2.25 -14.45 -16.01
C ASN A 232 -2.50 -15.22 -17.31
N LEU A 233 -3.37 -16.23 -17.29
CA LEU A 233 -3.54 -17.15 -18.42
C LEU A 233 -4.72 -16.83 -19.33
N LEU A 234 -5.85 -16.33 -18.77
CA LEU A 234 -7.11 -16.21 -19.50
C LEU A 234 -7.46 -14.79 -19.94
N THR A 235 -6.83 -13.76 -19.40
CA THR A 235 -7.05 -12.37 -19.84
C THR A 235 -6.05 -11.98 -20.92
N LYS A 236 -6.49 -11.14 -21.86
CA LYS A 236 -5.63 -10.65 -22.95
C LYS A 236 -4.52 -9.73 -22.39
N GLN A 237 -3.41 -9.67 -23.12
CA GLN A 237 -2.35 -8.72 -22.84
C GLN A 237 -2.81 -7.33 -23.32
N GLU A 238 -2.71 -6.35 -22.42
CA GLU A 238 -2.95 -4.94 -22.72
C GLU A 238 -1.73 -4.34 -23.44
N PRO A 239 -1.90 -3.28 -24.27
CA PRO A 239 -0.75 -2.57 -24.81
C PRO A 239 0.16 -2.03 -23.70
N ALA A 240 1.47 -2.12 -23.87
CA ALA A 240 2.45 -1.62 -22.88
C ALA A 240 2.22 -0.13 -22.54
N VAL A 241 2.52 0.26 -21.31
CA VAL A 241 2.61 1.67 -20.92
C VAL A 241 3.78 2.28 -21.68
N ALA A 242 3.53 3.29 -22.50
CA ALA A 242 4.62 4.05 -23.10
C ALA A 242 5.36 4.78 -21.97
N PRO A 243 6.70 4.71 -21.91
CA PRO A 243 7.45 5.45 -20.90
C PRO A 243 7.23 6.95 -21.14
N GLN A 244 6.38 7.58 -20.34
CA GLN A 244 6.25 9.02 -20.35
C GLN A 244 7.43 9.62 -19.60
N VAL A 245 8.22 10.39 -20.30
CA VAL A 245 9.24 11.24 -19.70
C VAL A 245 8.50 12.45 -19.10
N HIS A 246 7.87 12.28 -17.97
CA HIS A 246 7.46 13.43 -17.17
C HIS A 246 8.75 14.05 -16.62
N GLN A 247 9.14 15.17 -17.18
CA GLN A 247 10.16 16.02 -16.57
C GLN A 247 9.57 16.53 -15.25
N ILE A 248 9.88 15.82 -14.16
CA ILE A 248 9.69 16.33 -12.81
C ILE A 248 10.72 17.46 -12.68
N THR A 249 10.30 18.69 -12.98
CA THR A 249 11.11 19.90 -12.80
C THR A 249 11.10 20.28 -11.32
N GLY A 250 11.86 19.55 -10.55
CA GLY A 250 12.04 19.75 -9.10
C GLY A 250 13.34 19.10 -8.66
N THR A 251 14.45 19.47 -9.33
CA THR A 251 15.78 18.99 -8.95
C THR A 251 16.37 19.83 -7.83
N GLY A 252 15.86 19.62 -6.61
CA GLY A 252 16.65 19.87 -5.41
C GLY A 252 17.04 18.51 -4.82
N PRO A 253 18.31 18.28 -4.41
CA PRO A 253 18.65 17.06 -3.68
C PRO A 253 17.83 17.02 -2.38
N ILE A 254 17.08 15.94 -2.19
CA ILE A 254 16.36 15.69 -0.94
C ILE A 254 17.41 15.60 0.17
N PRO A 255 17.40 16.47 1.20
CA PRO A 255 18.35 16.37 2.29
C PRO A 255 18.07 15.06 3.04
N ILE A 256 18.96 14.09 2.87
CA ILE A 256 18.99 12.88 3.69
C ILE A 256 19.56 13.35 5.04
N THR A 257 18.71 13.59 6.02
CA THR A 257 19.15 13.71 7.41
C THR A 257 19.57 12.31 7.85
N ALA A 258 20.86 12.04 7.70
CA ALA A 258 21.49 10.90 8.33
C ALA A 258 21.35 11.08 9.86
N HIS A 259 20.59 10.24 10.52
CA HIS A 259 20.69 10.07 11.95
C HIS A 259 22.11 9.55 12.24
N ALA A 260 22.98 10.45 12.66
CA ALA A 260 24.29 10.10 13.17
C ALA A 260 24.08 9.29 14.44
N ASN A 261 24.34 8.00 14.35
CA ASN A 261 24.51 7.15 15.50
C ASN A 261 25.82 7.56 16.17
N THR A 262 25.74 8.36 17.22
CA THR A 262 26.87 8.70 18.08
C THR A 262 27.01 7.64 19.15
N ASP A 263 27.39 6.44 18.77
CA ASP A 263 28.01 5.48 19.69
C ASP A 263 29.52 5.58 19.51
N GLN A 264 30.13 6.44 20.29
CA GLN A 264 31.57 6.35 20.55
C GLN A 264 31.81 5.31 21.64
N PRO A 265 32.69 4.33 21.43
CA PRO A 265 33.17 3.48 22.52
C PRO A 265 34.09 4.30 23.41
N THR A 266 33.72 4.45 24.69
CA THR A 266 34.62 4.94 25.72
C THR A 266 35.69 3.89 26.01
N ASP A 267 36.86 4.13 25.50
CA ASP A 267 38.09 3.44 25.91
C ASP A 267 38.38 3.75 27.38
N SER A 268 38.11 2.80 28.26
CA SER A 268 38.60 2.78 29.66
C SER A 268 39.49 1.56 29.86
N HIS A 269 40.70 1.63 29.31
CA HIS A 269 41.79 0.77 29.72
C HIS A 269 43.01 1.64 29.99
N ASN A 270 43.14 2.06 31.23
CA ASN A 270 44.45 2.19 31.91
C ASN A 270 44.19 2.69 33.32
N ASP A 271 44.32 1.79 34.31
CA ASP A 271 44.86 2.06 35.62
C ASP A 271 44.62 0.86 36.57
N LEU A 272 45.40 -0.16 36.39
CA LEU A 272 45.64 -1.18 37.43
C LEU A 272 47.09 -1.70 37.32
N LYS A 273 48.05 -0.86 37.67
CA LYS A 273 49.38 -1.28 38.14
C LYS A 273 49.91 -0.25 39.11
N LYS A 274 49.64 -0.46 40.42
CA LYS A 274 50.45 -0.14 41.56
C LYS A 274 49.64 -0.31 42.83
N ALA A 275 49.83 -1.44 43.50
CA ALA A 275 50.00 -1.57 44.96
C ALA A 275 49.94 -3.04 45.33
N ALA A 276 51.10 -3.51 45.79
CA ALA A 276 51.43 -4.66 46.67
C ALA A 276 51.17 -6.06 46.13
#